data_a967f7f63bcb64c75acd79f4de9a929d
#
_entry.id   a967f7f63bcb64c75acd79f4de9a929d
#
_cell.length_a   1.000
_cell.length_b   1.000
_cell.length_c   1.000
_cell.angle_alpha   90.00
_cell.angle_beta   90.00
_cell.angle_gamma   90.00
#
_symmetry.space_group_name_H-M   'P 1'
#
loop_
_entity.id
_entity.type
_entity.pdbx_description
1 polymer ?
#
loop_
_entity_poly.entity_id
_entity_poly.type
_entity_poly.pdbx_seq_one_letter_code
_entity_poly.pdbx_strand_id
1 'polypeptide(L)'
;MQRYKLSDCGARGWFIGDFDGAVHKTKDFEVTYQKNPRSQTASHTHKLTYEITLVISGRQLCNGELFTAGEICVLEPGDNSQIEYLEETEVVTIKTPSIPDDKYYL
;
A
#
# COMPACT_ATOMS: atom_id res chain seq x y z
N MET A 1 -0.39 10.36 -25.64
CA MET A 1 -1.20 10.09 -24.42
C MET A 1 -1.64 8.64 -24.44
N GLN A 2 -1.63 7.97 -23.28
CA GLN A 2 -2.04 6.58 -23.14
C GLN A 2 -3.19 6.49 -22.14
N ARG A 3 -4.03 5.47 -22.28
CA ARG A 3 -5.14 5.22 -21.37
C ARG A 3 -5.09 3.78 -20.89
N TYR A 4 -5.19 3.58 -19.59
CA TYR A 4 -5.21 2.27 -18.94
C TYR A 4 -6.39 2.18 -17.99
N LYS A 5 -6.79 0.95 -17.69
CA LYS A 5 -7.71 0.66 -16.58
C LYS A 5 -6.89 0.06 -15.43
N LEU A 6 -7.18 0.47 -14.21
CA LEU A 6 -6.50 -0.08 -13.03
C LEU A 6 -6.63 -1.61 -12.96
N SER A 7 -7.78 -2.14 -13.32
CA SER A 7 -8.04 -3.58 -13.33
C SER A 7 -7.16 -4.38 -14.28
N ASP A 8 -6.54 -3.72 -15.27
CA ASP A 8 -5.65 -4.36 -16.24
C ASP A 8 -4.17 -4.30 -15.80
N CYS A 9 -3.89 -3.68 -14.66
CA CYS A 9 -2.54 -3.54 -14.12
C CYS A 9 -2.18 -4.73 -13.21
N GLY A 10 -1.30 -4.50 -12.26
CA GLY A 10 -0.89 -5.53 -11.30
C GLY A 10 -2.02 -5.94 -10.33
N ALA A 11 -1.78 -6.99 -9.59
CA ALA A 11 -2.73 -7.47 -8.58
C ALA A 11 -2.97 -6.42 -7.50
N ARG A 12 -4.15 -6.46 -6.87
CA ARG A 12 -4.51 -5.62 -5.73
C ARG A 12 -4.32 -4.12 -5.93
N GLY A 13 -4.57 -3.64 -7.15
CA GLY A 13 -4.53 -2.22 -7.47
C GLY A 13 -3.14 -1.63 -7.68
N TRP A 14 -2.09 -2.43 -7.72
CA TRP A 14 -0.74 -1.97 -8.05
C TRP A 14 -0.66 -1.56 -9.50
N PHE A 15 -0.19 -0.33 -9.79
CA PHE A 15 -0.16 0.18 -11.16
C PHE A 15 1.16 0.86 -11.56
N ILE A 16 2.05 1.15 -10.61
CA ILE A 16 3.40 1.66 -10.86
C ILE A 16 4.37 0.84 -10.04
N GLY A 17 5.50 0.44 -10.61
CA GLY A 17 6.54 -0.27 -9.89
C GLY A 17 7.34 -1.21 -10.78
N ASP A 18 8.19 -2.03 -10.16
CA ASP A 18 9.04 -2.98 -10.87
C ASP A 18 8.34 -4.33 -11.02
N PHE A 19 7.27 -4.36 -11.81
CA PHE A 19 6.50 -5.56 -12.07
C PHE A 19 5.83 -5.49 -13.44
N ASP A 20 5.47 -6.65 -13.98
CA ASP A 20 4.72 -6.73 -15.21
C ASP A 20 3.30 -6.19 -15.03
N GLY A 21 2.82 -5.43 -16.00
CA GLY A 21 1.52 -4.79 -15.94
C GLY A 21 1.55 -3.37 -15.38
N ALA A 22 2.67 -2.90 -14.86
CA ALA A 22 2.81 -1.51 -14.43
C ALA A 22 2.67 -0.56 -15.63
N VAL A 23 1.92 0.52 -15.45
CA VAL A 23 1.80 1.56 -16.48
C VAL A 23 3.09 2.36 -16.63
N HIS A 24 3.91 2.38 -15.59
CA HIS A 24 5.27 2.92 -15.57
C HIS A 24 6.13 1.97 -14.76
N LYS A 25 7.05 1.28 -15.44
CA LYS A 25 7.92 0.31 -14.79
C LYS A 25 9.14 1.02 -14.22
N THR A 26 9.33 0.94 -12.91
CA THR A 26 10.43 1.60 -12.22
C THR A 26 10.81 0.84 -10.95
N LYS A 27 12.10 0.91 -10.60
CA LYS A 27 12.63 0.38 -9.33
C LYS A 27 12.61 1.40 -8.21
N ASP A 28 12.28 2.65 -8.49
CA ASP A 28 12.37 3.74 -7.52
C ASP A 28 11.22 3.73 -6.51
N PHE A 29 10.05 3.33 -6.96
CA PHE A 29 8.86 3.26 -6.09
C PHE A 29 7.79 2.38 -6.73
N GLU A 30 6.83 1.96 -5.92
CA GLU A 30 5.61 1.31 -6.40
C GLU A 30 4.39 1.94 -5.75
N VAL A 31 3.28 1.97 -6.48
CA VAL A 31 2.06 2.65 -6.06
C VAL A 31 0.85 1.76 -6.27
N THR A 32 -0.02 1.71 -5.27
CA THR A 32 -1.31 1.05 -5.36
C THR A 32 -2.43 1.98 -4.92
N TYR A 33 -3.58 1.84 -5.55
CA TYR A 33 -4.86 2.31 -5.03
C TYR A 33 -5.69 1.11 -4.62
N GLN A 34 -6.25 1.16 -3.42
CA GLN A 34 -7.09 0.09 -2.90
C GLN A 34 -8.34 0.64 -2.24
N LYS A 35 -9.43 -0.07 -2.44
CA LYS A 35 -10.67 0.10 -1.71
C LYS A 35 -10.89 -1.19 -0.91
N ASN A 36 -10.59 -1.14 0.38
CA ASN A 36 -10.58 -2.31 1.23
C ASN A 36 -11.84 -2.38 2.09
N PRO A 37 -12.50 -3.55 2.17
CA PRO A 37 -13.61 -3.73 3.09
C PRO A 37 -13.10 -3.75 4.53
N ARG A 38 -14.00 -3.66 5.49
CA ARG A 38 -13.68 -3.90 6.89
C ARG A 38 -12.96 -5.24 7.01
N SER A 39 -11.73 -5.21 7.55
CA SER A 39 -10.87 -6.38 7.60
C SER A 39 -9.62 -6.09 8.41
N GLN A 40 -8.84 -7.13 8.68
CA GLN A 40 -7.55 -7.02 9.34
C GLN A 40 -6.50 -7.77 8.51
N THR A 41 -5.35 -7.13 8.29
CA THR A 41 -4.25 -7.77 7.59
C THR A 41 -3.42 -8.63 8.53
N ALA A 42 -2.71 -9.61 7.97
CA ALA A 42 -1.70 -10.35 8.71
C ALA A 42 -0.52 -9.40 9.06
N SER A 43 0.01 -9.56 10.27
CA SER A 43 1.18 -8.79 10.69
C SER A 43 2.39 -9.13 9.82
N HIS A 44 3.08 -8.10 9.34
CA HIS A 44 4.26 -8.27 8.50
C HIS A 44 5.24 -7.11 8.71
N THR A 45 6.41 -7.22 8.12
CA THR A 45 7.40 -6.16 8.08
C THR A 45 8.04 -6.10 6.69
N HIS A 46 8.56 -4.92 6.35
CA HIS A 46 9.42 -4.70 5.20
C HIS A 46 10.82 -4.37 5.72
N LYS A 47 11.84 -4.99 5.15
CA LYS A 47 13.22 -4.80 5.63
C LYS A 47 13.93 -3.66 4.91
N LEU A 48 13.55 -3.39 3.67
CA LEU A 48 14.27 -2.47 2.79
C LEU A 48 13.43 -1.27 2.36
N THR A 49 12.11 -1.38 2.37
CA THR A 49 11.23 -0.33 1.84
C THR A 49 10.53 0.46 2.93
N TYR A 50 10.30 1.74 2.63
CA TYR A 50 9.29 2.54 3.31
C TYR A 50 7.92 2.17 2.77
N GLU A 51 6.90 2.22 3.60
CA GLU A 51 5.51 2.11 3.19
C GLU A 51 4.76 3.35 3.63
N ILE A 52 4.27 4.12 2.67
CA ILE A 52 3.60 5.40 2.91
C ILE A 52 2.17 5.27 2.44
N THR A 53 1.22 5.43 3.35
CA THR A 53 -0.21 5.27 3.05
C THR A 53 -0.95 6.57 3.32
N LEU A 54 -1.61 7.09 2.28
CA LEU A 54 -2.57 8.18 2.39
C LEU A 54 -3.97 7.58 2.49
N VAL A 55 -4.68 7.89 3.57
CA VAL A 55 -6.10 7.52 3.71
C VAL A 55 -6.94 8.55 2.94
N ILE A 56 -7.70 8.08 1.94
CA ILE A 56 -8.57 8.92 1.14
C ILE A 56 -9.96 9.02 1.79
N SER A 57 -10.50 7.88 2.23
CA SER A 57 -11.79 7.81 2.92
C SER A 57 -11.79 6.61 3.86
N GLY A 58 -12.68 6.63 4.85
CA GLY A 58 -12.80 5.56 5.83
C GLY A 58 -11.89 5.75 7.02
N ARG A 59 -11.63 4.64 7.75
CA ARG A 59 -10.83 4.65 8.98
C ARG A 59 -9.92 3.43 9.03
N GLN A 60 -8.67 3.65 9.32
CA GLN A 60 -7.64 2.62 9.39
C GLN A 60 -6.92 2.70 10.73
N LEU A 61 -6.72 1.56 11.39
CA LEU A 61 -5.75 1.44 12.47
C LEU A 61 -4.44 0.93 11.88
N CYS A 62 -3.35 1.57 12.23
CA CYS A 62 -2.00 1.09 11.95
C CYS A 62 -1.27 0.94 13.27
N ASN A 63 -0.92 -0.28 13.64
CA ASN A 63 -0.30 -0.58 14.92
C ASN A 63 -1.07 0.03 16.12
N GLY A 64 -2.40 -0.01 16.04
CA GLY A 64 -3.28 0.50 17.07
C GLY A 64 -3.58 2.01 17.03
N GLU A 65 -2.94 2.76 16.13
CA GLU A 65 -3.20 4.19 15.95
C GLU A 65 -4.22 4.43 14.83
N LEU A 66 -5.15 5.36 15.07
CA LEU A 66 -6.21 5.69 14.11
C LEU A 66 -5.74 6.71 13.07
N PHE A 67 -5.98 6.39 11.81
CA PHE A 67 -5.79 7.29 10.69
C PHE A 67 -7.11 7.47 9.94
N THR A 68 -7.45 8.71 9.64
CA THR A 68 -8.68 9.08 8.93
C THR A 68 -8.35 9.85 7.65
N ALA A 69 -9.36 10.21 6.86
CA ALA A 69 -9.18 10.85 5.57
C ALA A 69 -8.22 12.05 5.63
N GLY A 70 -7.26 12.08 4.72
CA GLY A 70 -6.23 13.11 4.62
C GLY A 70 -5.00 12.87 5.48
N GLU A 71 -4.99 11.86 6.33
CA GLU A 71 -3.84 11.52 7.16
C GLU A 71 -2.93 10.52 6.46
N ILE A 72 -1.64 10.61 6.76
CA ILE A 72 -0.60 9.79 6.15
C ILE A 72 0.10 8.98 7.24
N CYS A 73 0.19 7.67 7.01
CA CYS A 73 0.96 6.76 7.85
C CYS A 73 2.25 6.40 7.14
N VAL A 74 3.38 6.58 7.81
CA VAL A 74 4.70 6.20 7.29
C VAL A 74 5.27 5.08 8.14
N LEU A 75 5.52 3.94 7.52
CA LEU A 75 6.24 2.83 8.11
C LEU A 75 7.65 2.80 7.54
N GLU A 76 8.65 2.86 8.43
CA GLU A 76 10.05 2.78 8.04
C GLU A 76 10.48 1.32 7.87
N PRO A 77 11.57 1.07 7.14
CA PRO A 77 12.13 -0.28 7.08
C PRO A 77 12.38 -0.85 8.48
N GLY A 78 11.88 -2.06 8.71
CA GLY A 78 11.97 -2.72 10.00
C GLY A 78 10.77 -2.53 10.92
N ASP A 79 9.91 -1.56 10.65
CA ASP A 79 8.68 -1.39 11.42
C ASP A 79 7.71 -2.54 11.15
N ASN A 80 6.99 -2.95 12.19
CA ASN A 80 5.89 -3.87 12.03
C ASN A 80 4.71 -3.16 11.36
N SER A 81 3.97 -3.89 10.55
CA SER A 81 2.74 -3.42 9.92
C SER A 81 1.59 -4.31 10.35
N GLN A 82 0.70 -3.77 11.16
CA GLN A 82 -0.55 -4.40 11.53
C GLN A 82 -1.67 -3.43 11.19
N ILE A 83 -2.38 -3.70 10.12
CA ILE A 83 -3.42 -2.82 9.60
C ILE A 83 -4.79 -3.43 9.88
N GLU A 84 -5.70 -2.61 10.39
CA GLU A 84 -7.12 -2.94 10.51
C GLU A 84 -7.96 -1.85 9.86
N TYR A 85 -8.81 -2.26 8.93
CA TYR A 85 -9.78 -1.35 8.33
C TYR A 85 -11.07 -1.46 9.12
N LEU A 86 -11.49 -0.36 9.77
CA LEU A 86 -12.66 -0.35 10.65
C LEU A 86 -13.98 -0.28 9.86
N GLU A 87 -13.89 0.10 8.60
CA GLU A 87 -14.99 0.20 7.64
C GLU A 87 -14.38 0.13 6.24
N GLU A 88 -15.20 0.21 5.20
CA GLU A 88 -14.67 0.33 3.83
C GLU A 88 -13.76 1.56 3.75
N THR A 89 -12.51 1.36 3.37
CA THR A 89 -11.47 2.38 3.41
C THR A 89 -10.74 2.43 2.08
N GLU A 90 -10.62 3.62 1.51
CA GLU A 90 -9.85 3.87 0.32
C GLU A 90 -8.48 4.44 0.70
N VAL A 91 -7.44 3.86 0.12
CA VAL A 91 -6.06 4.27 0.39
C VAL A 91 -5.24 4.31 -0.89
N VAL A 92 -4.25 5.18 -0.90
CA VAL A 92 -3.12 5.11 -1.84
C VAL A 92 -1.89 4.76 -1.03
N THR A 93 -1.20 3.71 -1.42
CA THR A 93 0.03 3.27 -0.76
C THR A 93 1.20 3.34 -1.72
N ILE A 94 2.29 3.91 -1.24
CA ILE A 94 3.55 4.03 -1.95
C ILE A 94 4.59 3.23 -1.18
N LYS A 95 5.32 2.36 -1.87
CA LYS A 95 6.53 1.75 -1.33
C LYS A 95 7.75 2.28 -2.09
N THR A 96 8.81 2.58 -1.38
CA THR A 96 10.03 3.07 -2.00
C THR A 96 11.27 2.52 -1.28
N PRO A 97 12.23 1.93 -2.02
CA PRO A 97 12.18 1.59 -3.45
C PRO A 97 11.17 0.47 -3.76
N SER A 98 10.95 0.18 -5.04
CA SER A 98 10.13 -0.95 -5.48
C SER A 98 10.99 -2.22 -5.42
N ILE A 99 10.79 -3.02 -4.39
CA ILE A 99 11.50 -4.28 -4.20
C ILE A 99 10.47 -5.39 -4.09
N PRO A 100 10.30 -6.23 -5.13
CA PRO A 100 9.43 -7.40 -5.06
C PRO A 100 9.84 -8.32 -3.91
N ASP A 101 8.83 -8.91 -3.26
CA ASP A 101 9.01 -9.89 -2.19
C ASP A 101 9.66 -9.38 -0.88
N ASP A 102 9.83 -8.05 -0.72
CA ASP A 102 10.29 -7.47 0.54
C ASP A 102 9.15 -7.40 1.57
N LYS A 103 8.58 -8.56 1.87
CA LYS A 103 7.49 -8.70 2.83
C LYS A 103 7.70 -9.97 3.64
N TYR A 104 7.73 -9.83 4.95
CA TYR A 104 8.02 -10.92 5.87
C TYR A 104 6.90 -10.99 6.91
N TYR A 105 6.21 -12.11 6.96
CA TYR A 105 5.12 -12.33 7.93
C TYR A 105 5.71 -12.63 9.31
N LEU A 106 5.08 -12.09 10.32
CA LEU A 106 5.47 -12.23 11.73
C LEU A 106 4.67 -13.30 12.43
#